data_d0c3cc4b80be524f388134e4ef32a802
#
_entry.id   d0c3cc4b80be524f388134e4ef32a802
#
_cell.length_a   1.000
_cell.length_b   1.000
_cell.length_c   1.000
_cell.angle_alpha   90.00
_cell.angle_beta   90.00
_cell.angle_gamma   90.00
#
_symmetry.space_group_name_H-M   'P 1'
#
loop_
_entity.id
_entity.type
_entity.pdbx_description
1 polymer ?
#
loop_
_entity_poly.entity_id
_entity_poly.type
_entity_poly.pdbx_seq_one_letter_code
_entity_poly.pdbx_strand_id
1 'polypeptide(L)'
;MKFRESLAYRLTGHFFLLLLLLFAVIWAYPRVCYMDSAYQLFDLINSGFFTINDGRRSMVVSELLPLLFLKLHLPLGAILVAYSVSFVLIAYACYLLTLHLLKDGRTALAMLLPLLCMCHTFMHGISETFQLLFAAALLYALLAYRRRTASKAAALCHAAALALVAFFCAFIHPVAVFFLAFVWLYVWVDESFHWRWETVFALLVFGLAEALKFTLPAEGGRDATFLLPLPELLSKLPDFWHFGSLHFFKDHLFSLYYLPVLLFGWTSVWYIRRKMVWKSLFYIGFNIGFLFITLWIYFAGDGPIAMERSFLPVAMFTGLPFVREVMPTWKPSAHKVAVVALSLLLALT
;
A
#
# COMPACT_ATOMS: atom_id res chain seq x y z
N MET A 1 -13.32 26.45 5.44
CA MET A 1 -14.53 25.61 5.32
C MET A 1 -14.13 24.19 5.72
N LYS A 2 -14.63 23.62 6.83
CA LYS A 2 -14.29 22.25 7.24
C LYS A 2 -14.87 21.30 6.19
N PHE A 3 -14.00 20.51 5.54
CA PHE A 3 -14.42 19.40 4.67
C PHE A 3 -15.30 18.47 5.51
N ARG A 4 -16.61 18.60 5.40
CA ARG A 4 -17.55 17.61 5.92
C ARG A 4 -17.40 16.40 5.01
N GLU A 5 -16.65 15.41 5.48
CA GLU A 5 -16.58 14.09 4.86
C GLU A 5 -18.01 13.66 4.58
N SER A 6 -18.39 13.64 3.31
CA SER A 6 -19.74 13.28 2.97
C SER A 6 -19.93 11.82 3.38
N LEU A 7 -21.07 11.50 3.98
CA LEU A 7 -21.46 10.13 4.31
C LEU A 7 -21.25 9.21 3.10
N ALA A 8 -21.42 9.75 1.89
CA ALA A 8 -21.22 9.04 0.65
C ALA A 8 -19.80 8.44 0.48
N TYR A 9 -18.72 9.19 0.78
CA TYR A 9 -17.35 8.63 0.67
C TYR A 9 -17.14 7.46 1.63
N ARG A 10 -17.68 7.56 2.85
CA ARG A 10 -17.58 6.49 3.84
C ARG A 10 -18.32 5.24 3.37
N LEU A 11 -19.57 5.42 2.93
CA LEU A 11 -20.40 4.33 2.42
C LEU A 11 -19.77 3.67 1.19
N THR A 12 -19.22 4.45 0.26
CA THR A 12 -18.48 3.92 -0.90
C THR A 12 -17.33 3.02 -0.44
N GLY A 13 -16.49 3.47 0.50
CA GLY A 13 -15.36 2.67 0.97
C GLY A 13 -15.80 1.38 1.67
N HIS A 14 -16.80 1.44 2.55
CA HIS A 14 -17.35 0.23 3.17
C HIS A 14 -17.92 -0.73 2.13
N PHE A 15 -18.72 -0.23 1.19
CA PHE A 15 -19.33 -1.04 0.16
C PHE A 15 -18.29 -1.80 -0.66
N PHE A 16 -17.26 -1.12 -1.17
CA PHE A 16 -16.26 -1.77 -2.03
C PHE A 16 -15.34 -2.71 -1.26
N LEU A 17 -14.94 -2.39 -0.03
CA LEU A 17 -14.13 -3.30 0.77
C LEU A 17 -14.91 -4.55 1.22
N LEU A 18 -16.22 -4.40 1.51
CA LEU A 18 -17.09 -5.54 1.77
C LEU A 18 -17.34 -6.38 0.50
N LEU A 19 -17.46 -5.72 -0.66
CA LEU A 19 -17.55 -6.42 -1.93
C LEU A 19 -16.27 -7.22 -2.25
N LEU A 20 -15.09 -6.65 -1.99
CA LEU A 20 -13.83 -7.38 -2.11
C LEU A 20 -13.74 -8.57 -1.13
N LEU A 21 -14.25 -8.42 0.10
CA LEU A 21 -14.35 -9.55 1.03
C LEU A 21 -15.27 -10.64 0.49
N LEU A 22 -16.41 -10.27 -0.06
CA LEU A 22 -17.33 -11.22 -0.70
C LEU A 22 -16.64 -11.93 -1.88
N PHE A 23 -15.94 -11.21 -2.73
CA PHE A 23 -15.19 -11.79 -3.84
C PHE A 23 -14.04 -12.68 -3.34
N ALA A 24 -13.38 -12.32 -2.24
CA ALA A 24 -12.36 -13.16 -1.63
C ALA A 24 -12.91 -14.49 -1.11
N VAL A 25 -14.18 -14.53 -0.68
CA VAL A 25 -14.89 -15.77 -0.34
C VAL A 25 -15.25 -16.58 -1.58
N ILE A 26 -15.92 -15.94 -2.58
CA ILE A 26 -16.40 -16.60 -3.79
C ILE A 26 -15.24 -17.17 -4.61
N TRP A 27 -14.16 -16.41 -4.75
CA TRP A 27 -12.97 -16.76 -5.53
C TRP A 27 -11.83 -17.31 -4.66
N ALA A 28 -12.12 -17.83 -3.47
CA ALA A 28 -11.08 -18.32 -2.54
C ALA A 28 -10.18 -19.38 -3.19
N TYR A 29 -10.76 -20.35 -3.89
CA TYR A 29 -10.00 -21.41 -4.53
C TYR A 29 -9.01 -20.88 -5.59
N PRO A 30 -9.41 -20.17 -6.67
CA PRO A 30 -8.46 -19.67 -7.66
C PRO A 30 -7.45 -18.68 -7.08
N ARG A 31 -7.83 -17.90 -6.06
CA ARG A 31 -6.92 -16.94 -5.40
C ARG A 31 -5.82 -17.62 -4.58
N VAL A 32 -6.12 -18.74 -3.94
CA VAL A 32 -5.21 -19.40 -3.00
C VAL A 32 -4.44 -20.54 -3.67
N CYS A 33 -5.04 -21.21 -4.66
CA CYS A 33 -4.40 -22.34 -5.34
C CYS A 33 -3.43 -21.91 -6.46
N TYR A 34 -2.96 -20.66 -6.44
CA TYR A 34 -2.08 -20.13 -7.46
C TYR A 34 -0.69 -19.77 -6.89
N MET A 35 0.36 -20.30 -7.53
CA MET A 35 1.78 -20.01 -7.25
C MET A 35 2.14 -19.92 -5.76
N ASP A 36 2.69 -18.77 -5.34
CA ASP A 36 3.21 -18.53 -3.99
C ASP A 36 2.14 -18.71 -2.90
N SER A 37 0.87 -18.37 -3.21
CA SER A 37 -0.23 -18.55 -2.27
C SER A 37 -0.47 -20.01 -1.92
N ALA A 38 -0.45 -20.87 -2.94
CA ALA A 38 -0.62 -22.32 -2.75
C ALA A 38 0.53 -22.89 -1.94
N TYR A 39 1.77 -22.49 -2.27
CA TYR A 39 2.96 -22.96 -1.57
C TYR A 39 2.94 -22.55 -0.09
N GLN A 40 2.70 -21.28 0.21
CA GLN A 40 2.70 -20.80 1.60
C GLN A 40 1.58 -21.45 2.43
N LEU A 41 0.37 -21.60 1.86
CA LEU A 41 -0.71 -22.27 2.58
C LEU A 41 -0.40 -23.77 2.79
N PHE A 42 0.22 -24.42 1.80
CA PHE A 42 0.64 -25.80 1.92
C PHE A 42 1.63 -25.99 3.09
N ASP A 43 2.63 -25.09 3.18
CA ASP A 43 3.60 -25.11 4.27
C ASP A 43 2.95 -24.85 5.63
N LEU A 44 2.02 -23.90 5.73
CA LEU A 44 1.27 -23.62 6.94
C LEU A 44 0.44 -24.83 7.40
N ILE A 45 -0.19 -25.53 6.46
CA ILE A 45 -1.00 -26.73 6.78
C ILE A 45 -0.10 -27.86 7.24
N ASN A 46 1.02 -28.11 6.55
CA ASN A 46 1.93 -29.22 6.86
C ASN A 46 2.71 -28.99 8.17
N SER A 47 3.18 -27.77 8.39
CA SER A 47 3.91 -27.43 9.61
C SER A 47 2.99 -27.30 10.83
N GLY A 48 1.73 -26.91 10.59
CA GLY A 48 0.79 -26.52 11.65
C GLY A 48 1.25 -25.25 12.41
N PHE A 49 2.12 -24.46 11.80
CA PHE A 49 2.71 -23.26 12.36
C PHE A 49 2.81 -22.14 11.32
N PHE A 50 3.13 -20.91 11.76
CA PHE A 50 3.38 -19.80 10.85
C PHE A 50 4.57 -20.09 9.91
N THR A 51 4.42 -19.67 8.67
CA THR A 51 5.48 -19.77 7.67
C THR A 51 6.05 -18.37 7.37
N ILE A 52 7.39 -18.22 7.49
CA ILE A 52 8.06 -16.97 7.22
C ILE A 52 8.90 -17.14 5.96
N ASN A 53 8.31 -16.81 4.82
CA ASN A 53 9.01 -16.84 3.54
C ASN A 53 9.71 -15.51 3.26
N ASP A 54 10.90 -15.55 2.68
CA ASP A 54 11.68 -14.37 2.25
C ASP A 54 11.90 -13.32 3.36
N GLY A 55 11.91 -13.72 4.64
CA GLY A 55 12.05 -12.78 5.76
C GLY A 55 10.85 -11.86 6.00
N ARG A 56 9.70 -12.11 5.36
CA ARG A 56 8.47 -11.29 5.43
C ARG A 56 7.66 -11.58 6.68
N ARG A 57 8.24 -11.30 7.85
CA ARG A 57 7.69 -11.67 9.17
C ARG A 57 6.30 -11.09 9.46
N SER A 58 5.94 -9.96 8.87
CA SER A 58 4.61 -9.37 9.05
C SER A 58 3.51 -10.18 8.37
N MET A 59 3.86 -11.11 7.48
CA MET A 59 2.88 -11.99 6.84
C MET A 59 2.21 -12.95 7.82
N VAL A 60 2.82 -13.21 8.97
CA VAL A 60 2.21 -13.95 10.10
C VAL A 60 0.82 -13.41 10.44
N VAL A 61 0.57 -12.12 10.30
CA VAL A 61 -0.76 -11.54 10.59
C VAL A 61 -1.83 -12.07 9.63
N SER A 62 -1.50 -12.29 8.37
CA SER A 62 -2.43 -12.87 7.39
C SER A 62 -2.63 -14.38 7.56
N GLU A 63 -1.71 -15.04 8.25
CA GLU A 63 -1.79 -16.47 8.55
C GLU A 63 -2.56 -16.77 9.86
N LEU A 64 -2.86 -15.76 10.68
CA LEU A 64 -3.56 -15.96 11.96
C LEU A 64 -4.90 -16.67 11.80
N LEU A 65 -5.73 -16.21 10.87
CA LEU A 65 -7.08 -16.78 10.67
C LEU A 65 -7.05 -18.18 10.08
N PRO A 66 -6.30 -18.49 9.00
CA PRO A 66 -6.20 -19.86 8.50
C PRO A 66 -5.53 -20.81 9.50
N LEU A 67 -4.53 -20.36 10.26
CA LEU A 67 -3.93 -21.18 11.32
C LEU A 67 -4.93 -21.49 12.45
N LEU A 68 -5.74 -20.51 12.87
CA LEU A 68 -6.81 -20.72 13.82
C LEU A 68 -7.80 -21.79 13.31
N PHE A 69 -8.21 -21.69 12.04
CA PHE A 69 -9.13 -22.65 11.43
C PHE A 69 -8.50 -24.05 11.33
N LEU A 70 -7.20 -24.14 11.05
CA LEU A 70 -6.45 -25.39 11.06
C LEU A 70 -6.43 -26.02 12.48
N LYS A 71 -6.14 -25.22 13.51
CA LYS A 71 -6.11 -25.68 14.91
C LYS A 71 -7.49 -26.10 15.44
N LEU A 72 -8.56 -25.53 14.87
CA LEU A 72 -9.94 -25.94 15.15
C LEU A 72 -10.38 -27.14 14.30
N HIS A 73 -9.49 -27.76 13.53
CA HIS A 73 -9.76 -28.89 12.65
C HIS A 73 -10.92 -28.65 11.66
N LEU A 74 -11.06 -27.42 11.18
CA LEU A 74 -12.06 -27.10 10.17
C LEU A 74 -11.68 -27.69 8.80
N PRO A 75 -12.67 -27.95 7.92
CA PRO A 75 -12.39 -28.53 6.60
C PRO A 75 -11.50 -27.63 5.76
N LEU A 76 -10.71 -28.23 4.85
CA LEU A 76 -9.76 -27.52 3.99
C LEU A 76 -10.40 -26.34 3.25
N GLY A 77 -11.63 -26.47 2.75
CA GLY A 77 -12.33 -25.37 2.09
C GLY A 77 -12.52 -24.14 2.99
N ALA A 78 -12.76 -24.32 4.29
CA ALA A 78 -12.85 -23.21 5.24
C ALA A 78 -11.47 -22.56 5.48
N ILE A 79 -10.39 -23.34 5.51
CA ILE A 79 -9.02 -22.84 5.66
C ILE A 79 -8.62 -22.03 4.41
N LEU A 80 -8.97 -22.48 3.19
CA LEU A 80 -8.76 -21.75 1.95
C LEU A 80 -9.48 -20.40 1.96
N VAL A 81 -10.76 -20.39 2.38
CA VAL A 81 -11.53 -19.14 2.50
C VAL A 81 -10.89 -18.24 3.55
N ALA A 82 -10.53 -18.75 4.73
CA ALA A 82 -9.87 -17.97 5.77
C ALA A 82 -8.58 -17.29 5.27
N TYR A 83 -7.77 -18.03 4.52
CA TYR A 83 -6.53 -17.49 3.94
C TYR A 83 -6.82 -16.40 2.90
N SER A 84 -7.74 -16.65 1.97
CA SER A 84 -8.13 -15.68 0.93
C SER A 84 -8.69 -14.37 1.52
N VAL A 85 -9.52 -14.44 2.57
CA VAL A 85 -10.12 -13.25 3.19
C VAL A 85 -9.15 -12.50 4.09
N SER A 86 -8.16 -13.14 4.69
CA SER A 86 -7.23 -12.53 5.66
C SER A 86 -6.56 -11.27 5.11
N PHE A 87 -6.14 -11.29 3.85
CA PHE A 87 -5.48 -10.16 3.20
C PHE A 87 -6.41 -8.94 3.06
N VAL A 88 -7.65 -9.19 2.66
CA VAL A 88 -8.65 -8.12 2.53
C VAL A 88 -9.10 -7.61 3.90
N LEU A 89 -9.19 -8.49 4.91
CA LEU A 89 -9.51 -8.11 6.29
C LEU A 89 -8.47 -7.15 6.88
N ILE A 90 -7.17 -7.37 6.63
CA ILE A 90 -6.10 -6.46 7.09
C ILE A 90 -6.27 -5.09 6.45
N ALA A 91 -6.50 -5.03 5.14
CA ALA A 91 -6.74 -3.78 4.43
C ALA A 91 -7.98 -3.06 4.98
N TYR A 92 -9.07 -3.80 5.20
CA TYR A 92 -10.30 -3.25 5.77
C TYR A 92 -10.09 -2.77 7.21
N ALA A 93 -9.33 -3.49 8.04
CA ALA A 93 -8.97 -3.04 9.38
C ALA A 93 -8.18 -1.72 9.35
N CYS A 94 -7.17 -1.58 8.48
CA CYS A 94 -6.44 -0.33 8.29
C CYS A 94 -7.39 0.82 7.88
N TYR A 95 -8.32 0.57 6.95
CA TYR A 95 -9.33 1.53 6.55
C TYR A 95 -10.23 1.96 7.72
N LEU A 96 -10.74 0.99 8.50
CA LEU A 96 -11.59 1.26 9.68
C LEU A 96 -10.86 2.07 10.74
N LEU A 97 -9.62 1.71 11.06
CA LEU A 97 -8.78 2.45 12.02
C LEU A 97 -8.56 3.89 11.56
N THR A 98 -8.24 4.09 10.27
CA THR A 98 -8.04 5.42 9.69
C THR A 98 -9.34 6.25 9.74
N LEU A 99 -10.46 5.65 9.33
CA LEU A 99 -11.73 6.35 9.22
C LEU A 99 -12.38 6.66 10.57
N HIS A 100 -12.44 5.66 11.45
CA HIS A 100 -13.24 5.76 12.69
C HIS A 100 -12.40 6.14 13.89
N LEU A 101 -11.22 5.56 14.08
CA LEU A 101 -10.36 5.85 15.22
C LEU A 101 -9.61 7.16 15.03
N LEU A 102 -8.92 7.34 13.92
CA LEU A 102 -8.15 8.55 13.63
C LEU A 102 -9.02 9.67 13.06
N LYS A 103 -10.23 9.36 12.60
CA LYS A 103 -11.18 10.30 11.98
C LYS A 103 -10.59 11.03 10.77
N ASP A 104 -9.72 10.35 10.01
CA ASP A 104 -9.09 10.87 8.81
C ASP A 104 -9.69 10.25 7.54
N GLY A 105 -10.89 10.73 7.17
CA GLY A 105 -11.58 10.24 5.99
C GLY A 105 -10.91 10.60 4.67
N ARG A 106 -10.00 11.59 4.64
CA ARG A 106 -9.23 11.90 3.43
C ARG A 106 -8.22 10.80 3.15
N THR A 107 -7.46 10.40 4.15
CA THR A 107 -6.53 9.29 4.00
C THR A 107 -7.28 7.98 3.75
N ALA A 108 -8.41 7.75 4.43
CA ALA A 108 -9.27 6.60 4.16
C ALA A 108 -9.78 6.58 2.70
N LEU A 109 -10.15 7.74 2.14
CA LEU A 109 -10.52 7.85 0.73
C LEU A 109 -9.34 7.55 -0.21
N ALA A 110 -8.14 8.06 0.11
CA ALA A 110 -6.93 7.78 -0.67
C ALA A 110 -6.59 6.28 -0.71
N MET A 111 -6.92 5.51 0.35
CA MET A 111 -6.75 4.06 0.39
C MET A 111 -7.58 3.31 -0.67
N LEU A 112 -8.64 3.91 -1.21
CA LEU A 112 -9.48 3.27 -2.23
C LEU A 112 -8.93 3.44 -3.64
N LEU A 113 -8.06 4.43 -3.89
CA LEU A 113 -7.55 4.70 -5.23
C LEU A 113 -6.69 3.56 -5.81
N PRO A 114 -5.84 2.87 -5.03
CA PRO A 114 -5.14 1.69 -5.52
C PRO A 114 -6.05 0.56 -6.02
N LEU A 115 -7.28 0.47 -5.51
CA LEU A 115 -8.24 -0.54 -5.97
C LEU A 115 -8.59 -0.36 -7.45
N LEU A 116 -8.53 0.87 -7.96
CA LEU A 116 -8.77 1.19 -9.37
C LEU A 116 -7.63 0.80 -10.31
N CYS A 117 -6.48 0.41 -9.75
CA CYS A 117 -5.28 0.01 -10.49
C CYS A 117 -4.97 -1.48 -10.27
N MET A 118 -5.91 -2.23 -9.68
CA MET A 118 -5.72 -3.60 -9.26
C MET A 118 -6.70 -4.51 -10.02
N CYS A 119 -6.16 -5.29 -10.94
CA CYS A 119 -6.93 -6.29 -11.70
C CYS A 119 -6.42 -7.70 -11.37
N HIS A 120 -5.18 -7.99 -11.74
CA HIS A 120 -4.56 -9.31 -11.53
C HIS A 120 -4.10 -9.51 -10.08
N THR A 121 -3.66 -8.44 -9.41
CA THR A 121 -3.14 -8.49 -8.03
C THR A 121 -4.21 -8.97 -7.04
N PHE A 122 -5.49 -8.68 -7.31
CA PHE A 122 -6.57 -9.21 -6.47
C PHE A 122 -6.70 -10.73 -6.57
N MET A 123 -6.49 -11.30 -7.76
CA MET A 123 -6.56 -12.75 -7.97
C MET A 123 -5.37 -13.51 -7.40
N HIS A 124 -4.32 -12.82 -6.98
CA HIS A 124 -3.20 -13.41 -6.25
C HIS A 124 -3.47 -13.31 -4.74
N GLY A 125 -3.76 -14.45 -4.10
CA GLY A 125 -4.19 -14.50 -2.69
C GLY A 125 -3.21 -13.86 -1.71
N ILE A 126 -1.92 -13.90 -2.01
CA ILE A 126 -0.87 -13.17 -1.27
C ILE A 126 -0.57 -11.88 -2.04
N SER A 127 -1.14 -10.79 -1.62
CA SER A 127 -0.77 -9.47 -2.12
C SER A 127 -0.18 -8.63 -1.00
N GLU A 128 1.11 -8.86 -0.71
CA GLU A 128 1.83 -8.11 0.33
C GLU A 128 1.85 -6.62 -0.02
N THR A 129 2.03 -6.26 -1.29
CA THR A 129 2.01 -4.85 -1.72
C THR A 129 0.65 -4.22 -1.46
N PHE A 130 -0.45 -4.96 -1.65
CA PHE A 130 -1.80 -4.48 -1.31
C PHE A 130 -1.94 -4.17 0.19
N GLN A 131 -1.50 -5.07 1.06
CA GLN A 131 -1.53 -4.83 2.50
C GLN A 131 -0.64 -3.65 2.90
N LEU A 132 0.55 -3.56 2.28
CA LEU A 132 1.50 -2.49 2.52
C LEU A 132 0.92 -1.10 2.17
N LEU A 133 0.16 -0.99 1.08
CA LEU A 133 -0.52 0.25 0.70
C LEU A 133 -1.44 0.76 1.82
N PHE A 134 -2.27 -0.12 2.36
CA PHE A 134 -3.18 0.23 3.44
C PHE A 134 -2.46 0.52 4.75
N ALA A 135 -1.45 -0.28 5.09
CA ALA A 135 -0.63 -0.07 6.30
C ALA A 135 0.17 1.23 6.23
N ALA A 136 0.78 1.56 5.09
CA ALA A 136 1.51 2.81 4.89
C ALA A 136 0.59 4.05 4.92
N ALA A 137 -0.62 3.95 4.38
CA ALA A 137 -1.61 5.01 4.50
C ALA A 137 -2.09 5.17 5.95
N LEU A 138 -2.26 4.08 6.71
CA LEU A 138 -2.53 4.14 8.14
C LEU A 138 -1.37 4.79 8.91
N LEU A 139 -0.12 4.45 8.57
CA LEU A 139 1.06 5.09 9.14
C LEU A 139 1.05 6.60 8.89
N TYR A 140 0.75 7.03 7.65
CA TYR A 140 0.59 8.44 7.34
C TYR A 140 -0.50 9.11 8.19
N ALA A 141 -1.67 8.47 8.30
CA ALA A 141 -2.77 8.99 9.12
C ALA A 141 -2.37 9.13 10.60
N LEU A 142 -1.61 8.17 11.14
CA LEU A 142 -1.05 8.24 12.49
C LEU A 142 -0.06 9.41 12.63
N LEU A 143 0.86 9.60 11.67
CA LEU A 143 1.80 10.71 11.67
C LEU A 143 1.08 12.07 11.63
N ALA A 144 0.05 12.18 10.80
CA ALA A 144 -0.75 13.40 10.66
C ALA A 144 -1.73 13.62 11.83
N TYR A 145 -1.97 12.61 12.67
CA TYR A 145 -2.92 12.68 13.76
C TYR A 145 -2.49 13.68 14.84
N ARG A 146 -3.33 14.68 15.10
CA ARG A 146 -3.13 15.64 16.19
C ARG A 146 -3.84 15.15 17.44
N ARG A 147 -3.05 14.74 18.44
CA ARG A 147 -3.62 14.35 19.75
C ARG A 147 -4.39 15.50 20.37
N ARG A 148 -5.55 15.19 20.91
CA ARG A 148 -6.39 16.16 21.63
C ARG A 148 -5.96 16.36 23.08
N THR A 149 -5.24 15.39 23.65
CA THR A 149 -4.79 15.41 25.05
C THR A 149 -3.27 15.43 25.13
N ALA A 150 -2.74 16.18 26.10
CA ALA A 150 -1.31 16.26 26.38
C ALA A 150 -0.81 15.16 27.34
N SER A 151 -1.64 14.12 27.66
CA SER A 151 -1.25 13.10 28.62
C SER A 151 -0.07 12.26 28.13
N LYS A 152 0.87 11.95 29.04
CA LYS A 152 2.03 11.09 28.75
C LYS A 152 1.60 9.70 28.27
N ALA A 153 0.56 9.13 28.87
CA ALA A 153 0.01 7.83 28.45
C ALA A 153 -0.49 7.85 27.01
N ALA A 154 -1.26 8.88 26.62
CA ALA A 154 -1.71 9.05 25.24
C ALA A 154 -0.53 9.21 24.25
N ALA A 155 0.56 9.89 24.67
CA ALA A 155 1.77 10.01 23.88
C ALA A 155 2.44 8.65 23.66
N LEU A 156 2.58 7.86 24.73
CA LEU A 156 3.20 6.53 24.67
C LEU A 156 2.38 5.56 23.82
N CYS A 157 1.05 5.54 23.99
CA CYS A 157 0.16 4.72 23.16
C CYS A 157 0.28 5.10 21.66
N HIS A 158 0.38 6.40 21.38
CA HIS A 158 0.54 6.87 20.01
C HIS A 158 1.91 6.48 19.42
N ALA A 159 2.99 6.63 20.19
CA ALA A 159 4.33 6.19 19.80
C ALA A 159 4.38 4.67 19.56
N ALA A 160 3.75 3.88 20.43
CA ALA A 160 3.65 2.43 20.26
C ALA A 160 2.89 2.05 18.98
N ALA A 161 1.75 2.71 18.70
CA ALA A 161 0.99 2.49 17.48
C ALA A 161 1.81 2.83 16.22
N LEU A 162 2.50 3.98 16.21
CA LEU A 162 3.40 4.38 15.14
C LEU A 162 4.52 3.36 14.91
N ALA A 163 5.19 2.95 16.00
CA ALA A 163 6.27 1.98 15.96
C ALA A 163 5.79 0.61 15.44
N LEU A 164 4.64 0.14 15.92
CA LEU A 164 4.04 -1.12 15.51
C LEU A 164 3.70 -1.13 14.01
N VAL A 165 3.06 -0.07 13.51
CA VAL A 165 2.69 0.02 12.09
C VAL A 165 3.94 0.21 11.21
N ALA A 166 4.93 0.99 11.66
CA ALA A 166 6.20 1.14 10.94
C ALA A 166 6.98 -0.19 10.85
N PHE A 167 7.05 -0.93 11.96
CA PHE A 167 7.64 -2.27 12.02
C PHE A 167 6.89 -3.24 11.11
N PHE A 168 5.55 -3.24 11.17
CA PHE A 168 4.72 -4.08 10.33
C PHE A 168 4.98 -3.80 8.84
N CYS A 169 5.03 -2.52 8.43
CA CYS A 169 5.34 -2.15 7.04
C CYS A 169 6.72 -2.65 6.60
N ALA A 170 7.76 -2.50 7.44
CA ALA A 170 9.13 -2.89 7.10
C ALA A 170 9.25 -4.39 6.74
N PHE A 171 8.51 -5.25 7.44
CA PHE A 171 8.56 -6.70 7.25
C PHE A 171 7.50 -7.26 6.32
N ILE A 172 6.69 -6.44 5.65
CA ILE A 172 5.73 -6.93 4.64
C ILE A 172 6.43 -7.24 3.32
N HIS A 173 7.17 -6.27 2.76
CA HIS A 173 7.74 -6.37 1.42
C HIS A 173 8.92 -5.40 1.26
N PRO A 174 9.98 -5.72 0.47
CA PRO A 174 11.12 -4.82 0.25
C PRO A 174 10.75 -3.42 -0.27
N VAL A 175 9.69 -3.32 -1.06
CA VAL A 175 9.19 -2.03 -1.58
C VAL A 175 8.71 -1.07 -0.48
N ALA A 176 8.58 -1.54 0.76
CA ALA A 176 8.21 -0.72 1.93
C ALA A 176 9.12 0.50 2.12
N VAL A 177 10.41 0.37 1.78
CA VAL A 177 11.37 1.48 1.83
C VAL A 177 10.86 2.70 1.05
N PHE A 178 10.31 2.50 -0.15
CA PHE A 178 9.76 3.59 -0.96
C PHE A 178 8.49 4.18 -0.35
N PHE A 179 7.60 3.36 0.20
CA PHE A 179 6.41 3.85 0.88
C PHE A 179 6.73 4.71 2.08
N LEU A 180 7.66 4.24 2.88
CA LEU A 180 8.06 4.93 4.09
C LEU A 180 8.85 6.19 3.77
N ALA A 181 9.77 6.13 2.80
CA ALA A 181 10.44 7.32 2.29
C ALA A 181 9.43 8.37 1.79
N PHE A 182 8.42 7.94 1.01
CA PHE A 182 7.37 8.84 0.55
C PHE A 182 6.60 9.47 1.72
N VAL A 183 6.13 8.65 2.66
CA VAL A 183 5.32 9.12 3.78
C VAL A 183 6.11 10.11 4.65
N TRP A 184 7.37 9.80 5.00
CA TRP A 184 8.20 10.71 5.82
C TRP A 184 8.59 11.98 5.08
N LEU A 185 9.00 11.88 3.83
CA LEU A 185 9.34 13.06 3.02
C LEU A 185 8.10 13.95 2.76
N TYR A 186 6.94 13.34 2.49
CA TYR A 186 5.69 14.07 2.31
C TYR A 186 5.29 14.84 3.57
N VAL A 187 5.42 14.20 4.72
CA VAL A 187 5.20 14.85 6.02
C VAL A 187 6.24 15.94 6.28
N TRP A 188 7.50 15.71 5.91
CA TRP A 188 8.59 16.67 6.12
C TRP A 188 8.43 17.94 5.29
N VAL A 189 8.01 17.83 4.03
CA VAL A 189 7.77 19.01 3.17
C VAL A 189 6.45 19.73 3.50
N ASP A 190 5.63 19.21 4.41
CA ASP A 190 4.44 19.89 4.91
C ASP A 190 4.82 20.90 5.98
N GLU A 191 4.80 22.20 5.64
CA GLU A 191 5.11 23.31 6.55
C GLU A 191 4.26 23.33 7.82
N SER A 192 3.09 22.70 7.80
CA SER A 192 2.20 22.59 8.97
C SER A 192 2.58 21.45 9.92
N PHE A 193 3.57 20.63 9.53
CA PHE A 193 4.01 19.49 10.33
C PHE A 193 5.04 19.91 11.37
N HIS A 194 4.79 19.54 12.62
CA HIS A 194 5.73 19.73 13.71
C HIS A 194 6.31 18.39 14.12
N TRP A 195 7.63 18.26 14.02
CA TRP A 195 8.35 17.08 14.47
C TRP A 195 8.09 16.82 15.95
N ARG A 196 7.64 15.63 16.24
CA ARG A 196 7.42 15.14 17.59
C ARG A 196 8.35 13.96 17.83
N TRP A 197 8.73 13.76 19.10
CA TRP A 197 9.60 12.63 19.46
C TRP A 197 9.03 11.28 19.03
N GLU A 198 7.69 11.11 19.02
CA GLU A 198 7.01 9.90 18.56
C GLU A 198 7.27 9.62 17.07
N THR A 199 7.34 10.65 16.25
CA THR A 199 7.66 10.55 14.82
C THR A 199 9.11 10.11 14.62
N VAL A 200 10.04 10.71 15.38
CA VAL A 200 11.46 10.32 15.35
C VAL A 200 11.63 8.87 15.84
N PHE A 201 10.93 8.51 16.91
CA PHE A 201 10.95 7.14 17.42
C PHE A 201 10.45 6.12 16.38
N ALA A 202 9.34 6.41 15.70
CA ALA A 202 8.84 5.54 14.63
C ALA A 202 9.82 5.40 13.46
N LEU A 203 10.52 6.48 13.10
CA LEU A 203 11.56 6.45 12.08
C LEU A 203 12.76 5.59 12.51
N LEU A 204 13.18 5.68 13.76
CA LEU A 204 14.24 4.83 14.32
C LEU A 204 13.83 3.36 14.35
N VAL A 205 12.58 3.06 14.75
CA VAL A 205 12.04 1.68 14.75
C VAL A 205 12.04 1.13 13.34
N PHE A 206 11.62 1.92 12.35
CA PHE A 206 11.65 1.51 10.96
C PHE A 206 13.08 1.24 10.46
N GLY A 207 14.01 2.18 10.69
CA GLY A 207 15.41 2.02 10.30
C GLY A 207 16.05 0.79 10.93
N LEU A 208 15.77 0.52 12.22
CA LEU A 208 16.20 -0.69 12.91
C LEU A 208 15.57 -1.95 12.32
N ALA A 209 14.28 -1.92 12.00
CA ALA A 209 13.57 -3.06 11.40
C ALA A 209 14.16 -3.41 10.02
N GLU A 210 14.43 -2.41 9.17
CA GLU A 210 15.08 -2.61 7.87
C GLU A 210 16.51 -3.14 8.06
N ALA A 211 17.30 -2.58 8.98
CA ALA A 211 18.63 -3.08 9.29
C ALA A 211 18.60 -4.56 9.75
N LEU A 212 17.67 -4.91 10.63
CA LEU A 212 17.46 -6.28 11.09
C LEU A 212 17.08 -7.21 9.93
N LYS A 213 16.25 -6.76 9.01
CA LYS A 213 15.83 -7.53 7.83
C LYS A 213 17.02 -7.90 6.95
N PHE A 214 17.98 -6.99 6.76
CA PHE A 214 19.19 -7.26 5.98
C PHE A 214 20.23 -8.09 6.72
N THR A 215 20.22 -8.10 8.06
CA THR A 215 21.22 -8.82 8.88
C THR A 215 20.77 -10.22 9.28
N LEU A 216 19.45 -10.45 9.33
CA LEU A 216 18.92 -11.76 9.69
C LEU A 216 18.86 -12.66 8.45
N PRO A 217 19.41 -13.87 8.53
CA PRO A 217 19.35 -14.79 7.40
C PRO A 217 17.90 -15.06 7.02
N ALA A 218 17.56 -14.78 5.78
CA ALA A 218 16.28 -15.20 5.21
C ALA A 218 16.46 -16.65 4.74
N GLU A 219 15.82 -17.59 5.40
CA GLU A 219 15.68 -18.95 4.87
C GLU A 219 14.92 -18.84 3.54
N GLY A 220 15.56 -19.27 2.44
CA GLY A 220 14.93 -19.25 1.11
C GLY A 220 15.09 -17.99 0.26
N GLY A 221 15.77 -16.99 0.74
CA GLY A 221 16.18 -15.67 0.17
C GLY A 221 15.95 -15.34 -1.30
N ARG A 222 14.74 -15.50 -1.85
CA ARG A 222 14.40 -15.03 -3.20
C ARG A 222 14.61 -13.52 -3.36
N ASP A 223 14.26 -12.73 -2.34
CA ASP A 223 14.42 -11.27 -2.40
C ASP A 223 15.89 -10.85 -2.57
N ALA A 224 16.84 -11.63 -2.02
CA ALA A 224 18.28 -11.38 -2.20
C ALA A 224 18.78 -11.75 -3.61
N THR A 225 18.14 -12.69 -4.30
CA THR A 225 18.50 -13.11 -5.66
C THR A 225 17.84 -12.30 -6.75
N PHE A 226 16.76 -11.58 -6.42
CA PHE A 226 16.04 -10.73 -7.37
C PHE A 226 16.77 -9.43 -7.72
N LEU A 227 17.57 -8.91 -6.79
CA LEU A 227 18.36 -7.72 -7.04
C LEU A 227 19.70 -8.13 -7.68
N LEU A 228 19.80 -7.92 -8.99
CA LEU A 228 21.09 -8.02 -9.67
C LEU A 228 22.12 -7.11 -9.00
N PRO A 229 23.40 -7.50 -8.97
CA PRO A 229 24.48 -6.61 -8.54
C PRO A 229 24.40 -5.26 -9.26
N LEU A 230 24.66 -4.17 -8.53
CA LEU A 230 24.54 -2.81 -9.09
C LEU A 230 25.30 -2.62 -10.42
N PRO A 231 26.54 -3.16 -10.61
CA PRO A 231 27.22 -3.06 -11.91
C PRO A 231 26.45 -3.71 -13.06
N GLU A 232 25.80 -4.84 -12.80
CA GLU A 232 24.99 -5.55 -13.80
C GLU A 232 23.72 -4.77 -14.14
N LEU A 233 23.04 -4.24 -13.13
CA LEU A 233 21.89 -3.34 -13.34
C LEU A 233 22.29 -2.09 -14.14
N LEU A 234 23.44 -1.47 -13.85
CA LEU A 234 23.94 -0.31 -14.60
C LEU A 234 24.22 -0.65 -16.06
N SER A 235 24.72 -1.85 -16.35
CA SER A 235 24.99 -2.30 -17.73
C SER A 235 23.72 -2.41 -18.58
N LYS A 236 22.53 -2.51 -17.99
CA LYS A 236 21.25 -2.57 -18.71
C LYS A 236 20.70 -1.18 -19.11
N LEU A 237 21.16 -0.10 -18.47
CA LEU A 237 20.63 1.25 -18.73
C LEU A 237 20.62 1.70 -20.18
N PRO A 238 21.64 1.38 -21.03
CA PRO A 238 21.60 1.72 -22.46
C PRO A 238 20.35 1.16 -23.19
N ASP A 239 19.84 0.03 -22.74
CA ASP A 239 18.68 -0.65 -23.35
C ASP A 239 17.34 -0.21 -22.72
N PHE A 240 17.29 0.86 -21.93
CA PHE A 240 16.10 1.31 -21.19
C PHE A 240 14.82 1.36 -22.02
N TRP A 241 14.92 1.82 -23.26
CA TRP A 241 13.76 1.95 -24.16
C TRP A 241 13.19 0.59 -24.64
N HIS A 242 13.94 -0.49 -24.46
CA HIS A 242 13.57 -1.87 -24.82
C HIS A 242 13.16 -2.70 -23.59
N PHE A 243 13.08 -2.11 -22.41
CA PHE A 243 12.68 -2.84 -21.21
C PHE A 243 11.26 -3.40 -21.33
N GLY A 244 11.07 -4.68 -20.98
CA GLY A 244 9.77 -5.32 -20.94
C GLY A 244 8.82 -4.64 -19.95
N SER A 245 9.33 -4.17 -18.81
CA SER A 245 8.59 -3.37 -17.83
C SER A 245 8.05 -2.06 -18.42
N LEU A 246 8.83 -1.38 -19.28
CA LEU A 246 8.40 -0.16 -19.96
C LEU A 246 7.31 -0.44 -20.99
N HIS A 247 7.43 -1.55 -21.73
CA HIS A 247 6.38 -1.98 -22.65
C HIS A 247 5.10 -2.28 -21.89
N PHE A 248 5.17 -3.06 -20.81
CA PHE A 248 4.02 -3.34 -19.96
C PHE A 248 3.35 -2.06 -19.46
N PHE A 249 4.13 -1.10 -18.93
CA PHE A 249 3.59 0.16 -18.44
C PHE A 249 2.89 0.96 -19.54
N LYS A 250 3.49 1.03 -20.74
CA LYS A 250 2.89 1.73 -21.90
C LYS A 250 1.59 1.08 -22.34
N ASP A 251 1.56 -0.25 -22.44
CA ASP A 251 0.40 -1.01 -22.91
C ASP A 251 -0.79 -0.89 -21.95
N HIS A 252 -0.49 -0.74 -20.63
CA HIS A 252 -1.51 -0.61 -19.60
C HIS A 252 -1.75 0.83 -19.13
N LEU A 253 -1.13 1.83 -19.77
CA LEU A 253 -1.23 3.23 -19.38
C LEU A 253 -2.69 3.72 -19.38
N PHE A 254 -3.47 3.37 -20.39
CA PHE A 254 -4.86 3.80 -20.56
C PHE A 254 -5.89 2.82 -19.99
N SER A 255 -5.48 1.66 -19.53
CA SER A 255 -6.36 0.67 -18.89
C SER A 255 -6.25 0.67 -17.36
N LEU A 256 -5.04 0.58 -16.82
CA LEU A 256 -4.79 0.49 -15.37
C LEU A 256 -4.24 1.77 -14.76
N TYR A 257 -3.35 2.50 -15.47
CA TYR A 257 -2.57 3.59 -14.87
C TYR A 257 -3.02 4.99 -15.27
N TYR A 258 -4.07 5.12 -16.09
CA TYR A 258 -4.58 6.43 -16.53
C TYR A 258 -4.94 7.35 -15.35
N LEU A 259 -5.56 6.79 -14.30
CA LEU A 259 -5.96 7.59 -13.14
C LEU A 259 -4.76 8.10 -12.34
N PRO A 260 -3.79 7.29 -11.90
CA PRO A 260 -2.56 7.79 -11.28
C PRO A 260 -1.85 8.86 -12.11
N VAL A 261 -1.76 8.68 -13.42
CA VAL A 261 -1.11 9.66 -14.32
C VAL A 261 -1.89 10.97 -14.37
N LEU A 262 -3.22 10.93 -14.44
CA LEU A 262 -4.06 12.13 -14.38
C LEU A 262 -3.92 12.85 -13.03
N LEU A 263 -3.95 12.09 -11.92
CA LEU A 263 -3.77 12.64 -10.57
C LEU A 263 -2.37 13.24 -10.40
N PHE A 264 -1.34 12.60 -10.95
CA PHE A 264 0.03 13.12 -10.97
C PHE A 264 0.11 14.46 -11.69
N GLY A 265 -0.40 14.52 -12.92
CA GLY A 265 -0.38 15.75 -13.73
C GLY A 265 -1.16 16.87 -13.05
N TRP A 266 -2.37 16.59 -12.57
CA TRP A 266 -3.20 17.60 -11.90
C TRP A 266 -2.54 18.15 -10.64
N THR A 267 -2.06 17.28 -9.77
CA THR A 267 -1.41 17.68 -8.50
C THR A 267 -0.13 18.46 -8.77
N SER A 268 0.68 18.02 -9.75
CA SER A 268 1.90 18.75 -10.18
C SER A 268 1.58 20.18 -10.62
N VAL A 269 0.60 20.34 -11.53
CA VAL A 269 0.15 21.66 -12.00
C VAL A 269 -0.39 22.50 -10.84
N TRP A 270 -1.13 21.88 -9.93
CA TRP A 270 -1.69 22.58 -8.77
C TRP A 270 -0.59 23.10 -7.83
N TYR A 271 0.44 22.28 -7.51
CA TYR A 271 1.58 22.72 -6.69
C TYR A 271 2.38 23.84 -7.36
N ILE A 272 2.65 23.72 -8.67
CA ILE A 272 3.38 24.74 -9.44
C ILE A 272 2.62 26.07 -9.44
N ARG A 273 1.30 26.04 -9.72
CA ARG A 273 0.45 27.24 -9.71
C ARG A 273 0.37 27.91 -8.33
N ARG A 274 0.45 27.14 -7.27
CA ARG A 274 0.48 27.61 -5.88
C ARG A 274 1.87 28.04 -5.42
N LYS A 275 2.88 27.94 -6.29
CA LYS A 275 4.29 28.26 -5.99
C LYS A 275 4.86 27.47 -4.80
N MET A 276 4.37 26.25 -4.56
CA MET A 276 4.83 25.35 -3.51
C MET A 276 6.07 24.60 -3.99
N VAL A 277 7.20 25.28 -4.12
CA VAL A 277 8.41 24.80 -4.79
C VAL A 277 8.89 23.45 -4.24
N TRP A 278 9.09 23.36 -2.92
CA TRP A 278 9.59 22.13 -2.29
C TRP A 278 8.65 20.95 -2.43
N LYS A 279 7.34 21.19 -2.29
CA LYS A 279 6.34 20.14 -2.53
C LYS A 279 6.29 19.70 -3.98
N SER A 280 6.43 20.66 -4.93
CA SER A 280 6.49 20.33 -6.36
C SER A 280 7.70 19.48 -6.70
N LEU A 281 8.88 19.88 -6.24
CA LEU A 281 10.13 19.15 -6.48
C LEU A 281 10.09 17.76 -5.87
N PHE A 282 9.67 17.65 -4.62
CA PHE A 282 9.50 16.36 -3.96
C PHE A 282 8.51 15.48 -4.73
N TYR A 283 7.30 15.99 -4.98
CA TYR A 283 6.22 15.19 -5.55
C TYR A 283 6.56 14.69 -6.95
N ILE A 284 7.04 15.57 -7.81
CA ILE A 284 7.43 15.22 -9.19
C ILE A 284 8.65 14.32 -9.18
N GLY A 285 9.70 14.69 -8.45
CA GLY A 285 10.95 13.93 -8.39
C GLY A 285 10.76 12.53 -7.80
N PHE A 286 9.96 12.40 -6.73
CA PHE A 286 9.71 11.11 -6.11
C PHE A 286 8.93 10.17 -7.03
N ASN A 287 7.83 10.63 -7.65
CA ASN A 287 7.03 9.79 -8.54
C ASN A 287 7.81 9.35 -9.78
N ILE A 288 8.55 10.28 -10.42
CA ILE A 288 9.39 9.96 -11.58
C ILE A 288 10.53 9.02 -11.17
N GLY A 289 11.19 9.30 -10.04
CA GLY A 289 12.28 8.46 -9.54
C GLY A 289 11.83 7.05 -9.18
N PHE A 290 10.68 6.93 -8.50
CA PHE A 290 10.09 5.62 -8.19
C PHE A 290 9.74 4.85 -9.46
N LEU A 291 9.09 5.50 -10.43
CA LEU A 291 8.74 4.87 -11.70
C LEU A 291 10.00 4.41 -12.44
N PHE A 292 11.01 5.27 -12.54
CA PHE A 292 12.28 4.95 -13.17
C PHE A 292 12.97 3.74 -12.51
N ILE A 293 13.07 3.74 -11.18
CA ILE A 293 13.69 2.63 -10.42
C ILE A 293 12.91 1.34 -10.63
N THR A 294 11.58 1.38 -10.61
CA THR A 294 10.73 0.21 -10.83
C THR A 294 10.92 -0.36 -12.23
N LEU A 295 10.90 0.50 -13.27
CA LEU A 295 11.15 0.10 -14.64
C LEU A 295 12.54 -0.53 -14.81
N TRP A 296 13.54 0.00 -14.14
CA TRP A 296 14.90 -0.46 -14.22
C TRP A 296 15.13 -1.78 -13.48
N ILE A 297 14.62 -1.93 -12.26
CA ILE A 297 14.76 -3.19 -11.49
C ILE A 297 14.06 -4.34 -12.21
N TYR A 298 12.88 -4.11 -12.76
CA TYR A 298 12.10 -5.11 -13.47
C TYR A 298 12.30 -5.06 -14.99
N PHE A 299 13.50 -4.74 -15.46
CA PHE A 299 13.82 -4.47 -16.86
C PHE A 299 13.36 -5.58 -17.82
N ALA A 300 13.47 -6.85 -17.44
CA ALA A 300 13.06 -7.99 -18.27
C ALA A 300 11.54 -8.01 -18.52
N GLY A 301 10.75 -7.46 -17.59
CA GLY A 301 9.30 -7.61 -17.57
C GLY A 301 8.92 -9.00 -17.05
N ASP A 302 8.32 -9.03 -15.88
CA ASP A 302 7.73 -10.25 -15.32
C ASP A 302 6.28 -10.42 -15.81
N GLY A 303 5.63 -11.51 -15.40
CA GLY A 303 4.21 -11.72 -15.70
C GLY A 303 3.31 -10.59 -15.22
N PRO A 304 2.08 -10.45 -15.75
CA PRO A 304 1.19 -9.33 -15.49
C PRO A 304 0.95 -9.03 -14.00
N ILE A 305 0.85 -10.07 -13.18
CA ILE A 305 0.64 -9.93 -11.72
C ILE A 305 1.83 -9.23 -11.05
N ALA A 306 3.06 -9.65 -11.37
CA ALA A 306 4.28 -9.09 -10.79
C ALA A 306 4.45 -7.63 -11.22
N MET A 307 4.21 -7.33 -12.51
CA MET A 307 4.29 -5.96 -13.03
C MET A 307 3.23 -5.05 -12.42
N GLU A 308 1.96 -5.47 -12.39
CA GLU A 308 0.88 -4.70 -11.79
C GLU A 308 1.20 -4.38 -10.32
N ARG A 309 1.61 -5.39 -9.55
CA ARG A 309 2.01 -5.24 -8.14
C ARG A 309 3.14 -4.24 -7.95
N SER A 310 4.12 -4.22 -8.86
CA SER A 310 5.29 -3.35 -8.78
C SER A 310 4.95 -1.88 -9.07
N PHE A 311 3.94 -1.60 -9.90
CA PHE A 311 3.49 -0.24 -10.21
C PHE A 311 2.36 0.27 -9.29
N LEU A 312 1.69 -0.61 -8.56
CA LEU A 312 0.57 -0.26 -7.68
C LEU A 312 0.89 0.88 -6.68
N PRO A 313 2.12 1.02 -6.14
CA PRO A 313 2.48 2.14 -5.26
C PRO A 313 2.24 3.53 -5.86
N VAL A 314 2.33 3.69 -7.18
CA VAL A 314 2.10 4.97 -7.86
C VAL A 314 0.70 5.52 -7.55
N ALA A 315 -0.29 4.65 -7.41
CA ALA A 315 -1.65 5.07 -7.07
C ALA A 315 -1.74 5.74 -5.69
N MET A 316 -0.95 5.29 -4.71
CA MET A 316 -0.87 5.95 -3.40
C MET A 316 -0.05 7.24 -3.47
N PHE A 317 1.10 7.23 -4.13
CA PHE A 317 1.99 8.41 -4.20
C PHE A 317 1.35 9.57 -4.95
N THR A 318 0.49 9.29 -5.91
CA THR A 318 -0.27 10.30 -6.64
C THR A 318 -1.58 10.64 -5.95
N GLY A 319 -2.28 9.66 -5.42
CA GLY A 319 -3.61 9.79 -4.85
C GLY A 319 -3.64 10.46 -3.48
N LEU A 320 -2.70 10.14 -2.59
CA LEU A 320 -2.69 10.69 -1.25
C LEU A 320 -2.54 12.24 -1.25
N PRO A 321 -1.57 12.85 -1.94
CA PRO A 321 -1.47 14.30 -2.03
C PRO A 321 -2.69 14.94 -2.71
N PHE A 322 -3.21 14.33 -3.77
CA PHE A 322 -4.39 14.81 -4.45
C PHE A 322 -5.61 14.91 -3.51
N VAL A 323 -5.92 13.83 -2.80
CA VAL A 323 -7.06 13.79 -1.88
C VAL A 323 -6.86 14.71 -0.68
N ARG A 324 -5.63 14.84 -0.20
CA ARG A 324 -5.31 15.64 0.99
C ARG A 324 -5.30 17.13 0.71
N GLU A 325 -4.78 17.57 -0.43
CA GLU A 325 -4.48 18.96 -0.68
C GLU A 325 -5.29 19.57 -1.84
N VAL A 326 -5.49 18.84 -2.94
CA VAL A 326 -6.20 19.35 -4.11
C VAL A 326 -7.71 19.30 -3.92
N MET A 327 -8.27 18.12 -3.61
CA MET A 327 -9.72 17.94 -3.44
C MET A 327 -10.37 18.92 -2.45
N PRO A 328 -9.77 19.27 -1.29
CA PRO A 328 -10.38 20.21 -0.35
C PRO A 328 -10.61 21.61 -0.94
N THR A 329 -9.96 21.95 -2.03
CA THR A 329 -10.15 23.25 -2.72
C THR A 329 -11.35 23.26 -3.65
N TRP A 330 -11.98 22.11 -3.89
CA TRP A 330 -13.12 21.97 -4.77
C TRP A 330 -14.42 22.49 -4.17
N LYS A 331 -15.34 22.89 -5.05
CA LYS A 331 -16.71 23.24 -4.65
C LYS A 331 -17.47 21.99 -4.19
N PRO A 332 -18.50 22.12 -3.30
CA PRO A 332 -19.28 20.99 -2.83
C PRO A 332 -19.93 20.15 -3.95
N SER A 333 -20.33 20.79 -5.05
CA SER A 333 -20.90 20.11 -6.23
C SER A 333 -19.88 19.17 -6.90
N ALA A 334 -18.61 19.59 -7.00
CA ALA A 334 -17.55 18.76 -7.56
C ALA A 334 -17.27 17.51 -6.72
N HIS A 335 -17.41 17.59 -5.40
CA HIS A 335 -17.29 16.41 -4.52
C HIS A 335 -18.39 15.37 -4.78
N LYS A 336 -19.62 15.78 -5.07
CA LYS A 336 -20.70 14.85 -5.42
C LYS A 336 -20.39 14.11 -6.73
N VAL A 337 -19.92 14.85 -7.73
CA VAL A 337 -19.48 14.24 -9.00
C VAL A 337 -18.31 13.29 -8.78
N ALA A 338 -17.33 13.65 -7.97
CA ALA A 338 -16.19 12.79 -7.67
C ALA A 338 -16.59 11.49 -6.96
N VAL A 339 -17.57 11.52 -6.04
CA VAL A 339 -18.11 10.30 -5.40
C VAL A 339 -18.72 9.39 -6.44
N VAL A 340 -19.61 9.93 -7.31
CA VAL A 340 -20.26 9.15 -8.34
C VAL A 340 -19.23 8.57 -9.31
N ALA A 341 -18.28 9.38 -9.77
CA ALA A 341 -17.21 8.94 -10.65
C ALA A 341 -16.37 7.82 -10.01
N LEU A 342 -15.95 7.99 -8.74
CA LEU A 342 -15.22 6.96 -8.02
C LEU A 342 -16.02 5.66 -7.90
N SER A 343 -17.31 5.77 -7.54
CA SER A 343 -18.18 4.60 -7.40
C SER A 343 -18.37 3.87 -8.74
N LEU A 344 -18.54 4.60 -9.83
CA LEU A 344 -18.65 4.02 -11.17
C LEU A 344 -17.33 3.37 -11.60
N LEU A 345 -16.19 4.03 -11.40
CA LEU A 345 -14.88 3.47 -11.73
C LEU A 345 -14.63 2.19 -10.95
N LEU A 346 -14.86 2.19 -9.62
CA LEU A 346 -14.71 0.99 -8.80
C LEU A 346 -15.67 -0.15 -9.16
N ALA A 347 -16.82 0.16 -9.76
CA ALA A 347 -17.76 -0.86 -10.23
C ALA A 347 -17.39 -1.43 -11.60
N LEU A 348 -16.53 -0.75 -12.35
CA LEU A 348 -16.06 -1.17 -13.69
C LEU A 348 -14.71 -1.92 -13.62
N THR A 349 -13.98 -1.81 -12.52
CA THR A 349 -12.75 -2.56 -12.24
C THR A 349 -13.05 -3.86 -11.52
#